data_56e02ab53ab8530284621be3c54f60e7
#
_entry.id   56e02ab53ab8530284621be3c54f60e7
#
_cell.length_a   1.000
_cell.length_b   1.000
_cell.length_c   1.000
_cell.angle_alpha   90.00
_cell.angle_beta   90.00
_cell.angle_gamma   90.00
#
_symmetry.space_group_name_H-M   'P 1'
#
loop_
_entity.id
_entity.type
_entity.pdbx_description
1 polymer ?
#
loop_
_entity_poly.entity_id
_entity_poly.type
_entity_poly.pdbx_seq_one_letter_code
_entity_poly.pdbx_strand_id
1 'polypeptide(L)'
;MRECITREAALAALRKYNQEPFHLQHALTVEGVMRWYARELGYGQEADFWATVGLLHDIDFEQWPEQHCQKAPELLREAGCGDDLIHAVCSHGYGICCDVEPTHLMEKVLFAADELTGLVGAAARMRPSKSVMDMEVSSLKKKYKDKKFAAGCSREVI
;
A
#
# COMPACT_ATOMS: atom_id res chain seq x y z
N MET A 1 -0.36 -8.73 20.88
CA MET A 1 -1.09 -8.56 19.61
C MET A 1 -1.37 -7.07 19.49
N ARG A 2 -0.99 -6.43 18.39
CA ARG A 2 -1.29 -5.02 18.19
C ARG A 2 -2.80 -4.85 17.98
N GLU A 3 -3.40 -3.87 18.62
CA GLU A 3 -4.82 -3.59 18.44
C GLU A 3 -5.07 -3.05 17.03
N CYS A 4 -6.11 -3.55 16.40
CA CYS A 4 -6.50 -3.17 15.04
C CYS A 4 -8.01 -3.06 14.96
N ILE A 5 -8.50 -2.10 14.19
CA ILE A 5 -9.92 -2.06 13.82
C ILE A 5 -10.28 -3.26 12.97
N THR A 6 -11.56 -3.64 12.95
CA THR A 6 -11.99 -4.76 12.09
C THR A 6 -11.78 -4.44 10.62
N ARG A 7 -11.60 -5.47 9.79
CA ARG A 7 -11.45 -5.29 8.34
C ARG A 7 -12.65 -4.56 7.73
N GLU A 8 -13.85 -4.84 8.21
CA GLU A 8 -15.09 -4.18 7.78
C GLU A 8 -15.06 -2.67 8.07
N ALA A 9 -14.61 -2.29 9.28
CA ALA A 9 -14.47 -0.89 9.66
C ALA A 9 -13.38 -0.18 8.82
N ALA A 10 -12.24 -0.85 8.60
CA ALA A 10 -11.16 -0.33 7.77
C ALA A 10 -11.62 -0.11 6.32
N LEU A 11 -12.33 -1.08 5.74
CA LEU A 11 -12.87 -0.96 4.37
C LEU A 11 -13.94 0.13 4.27
N ALA A 12 -14.78 0.30 5.30
CA ALA A 12 -15.76 1.38 5.35
C ALA A 12 -15.07 2.76 5.41
N ALA A 13 -14.02 2.89 6.23
CA ALA A 13 -13.22 4.10 6.30
C ALA A 13 -12.54 4.43 4.96
N LEU A 14 -11.92 3.44 4.31
CA LEU A 14 -11.32 3.61 3.00
C LEU A 14 -12.34 4.12 1.98
N ARG A 15 -13.51 3.46 1.87
CA ARG A 15 -14.57 3.80 0.91
C ARG A 15 -15.22 5.16 1.14
N LYS A 16 -15.11 5.69 2.34
CA LYS A 16 -15.59 7.05 2.65
C LYS A 16 -14.80 8.11 1.87
N TYR A 17 -13.51 7.87 1.65
CA TYR A 17 -12.59 8.83 1.04
C TYR A 17 -12.06 8.42 -0.33
N ASN A 18 -12.23 7.14 -0.71
CA ASN A 18 -11.76 6.58 -1.96
C ASN A 18 -12.92 5.87 -2.69
N GLN A 19 -13.28 6.35 -3.87
CA GLN A 19 -14.39 5.83 -4.68
C GLN A 19 -13.93 5.35 -6.06
N GLU A 20 -12.76 5.83 -6.51
CA GLU A 20 -12.20 5.42 -7.80
C GLU A 20 -11.81 3.93 -7.78
N PRO A 21 -12.31 3.12 -8.74
CA PRO A 21 -12.02 1.68 -8.79
C PRO A 21 -10.53 1.34 -8.74
N PHE A 22 -9.70 2.21 -9.30
CA PHE A 22 -8.26 2.03 -9.31
C PHE A 22 -7.65 2.11 -7.91
N HIS A 23 -8.00 3.13 -7.14
CA HIS A 23 -7.49 3.30 -5.78
C HIS A 23 -7.96 2.18 -4.86
N LEU A 24 -9.23 1.78 -4.98
CA LEU A 24 -9.77 0.65 -4.22
C LEU A 24 -9.06 -0.67 -4.57
N GLN A 25 -8.79 -0.91 -5.85
CA GLN A 25 -8.08 -2.12 -6.28
C GLN A 25 -6.63 -2.12 -5.78
N HIS A 26 -5.94 -0.97 -5.84
CA HIS A 26 -4.59 -0.82 -5.32
C HIS A 26 -4.55 -1.11 -3.81
N ALA A 27 -5.41 -0.50 -3.04
CA ALA A 27 -5.52 -0.72 -1.60
C ALA A 27 -5.74 -2.20 -1.23
N LEU A 28 -6.67 -2.88 -1.93
CA LEU A 28 -6.93 -4.31 -1.75
C LEU A 28 -5.74 -5.19 -2.18
N THR A 29 -4.99 -4.76 -3.17
CA THR A 29 -3.77 -5.46 -3.61
C THR A 29 -2.69 -5.36 -2.54
N VAL A 30 -2.43 -4.17 -2.01
CA VAL A 30 -1.44 -3.96 -0.96
C VAL A 30 -1.87 -4.64 0.34
N GLU A 31 -3.16 -4.65 0.70
CA GLU A 31 -3.72 -5.48 1.79
C GLU A 31 -3.28 -6.94 1.66
N GLY A 32 -3.50 -7.54 0.50
CA GLY A 32 -3.19 -8.95 0.24
C GLY A 32 -1.68 -9.22 0.30
N VAL A 33 -0.88 -8.37 -0.29
CA VAL A 33 0.59 -8.47 -0.32
C VAL A 33 1.16 -8.36 1.10
N MET A 34 0.72 -7.38 1.88
CA MET A 34 1.16 -7.20 3.27
C MET A 34 0.80 -8.39 4.16
N ARG A 35 -0.40 -8.94 4.00
CA ARG A 35 -0.85 -10.15 4.70
C ARG A 35 0.04 -11.35 4.38
N TRP A 36 0.40 -11.49 3.11
CA TRP A 36 1.28 -12.57 2.64
C TRP A 36 2.68 -12.42 3.24
N TYR A 37 3.29 -11.23 3.14
CA TYR A 37 4.61 -10.98 3.72
C TYR A 37 4.66 -11.19 5.24
N ALA A 38 3.62 -10.79 5.97
CA ALA A 38 3.55 -11.04 7.39
C ALA A 38 3.70 -12.54 7.71
N ARG A 39 3.04 -13.41 6.95
CA ARG A 39 3.13 -14.86 7.13
C ARG A 39 4.50 -15.42 6.75
N GLU A 40 5.02 -15.03 5.59
CA GLU A 40 6.31 -15.50 5.08
C GLU A 40 7.50 -15.07 5.96
N LEU A 41 7.40 -13.90 6.58
CA LEU A 41 8.46 -13.36 7.43
C LEU A 41 8.31 -13.72 8.92
N GLY A 42 7.38 -14.62 9.26
CA GLY A 42 7.21 -15.12 10.63
C GLY A 42 6.33 -14.24 11.53
N TYR A 43 5.64 -13.24 10.98
CA TYR A 43 4.71 -12.36 11.69
C TYR A 43 3.24 -12.77 11.50
N GLY A 44 2.97 -14.06 11.32
CA GLY A 44 1.61 -14.57 11.05
C GLY A 44 0.55 -14.14 12.08
N GLN A 45 0.94 -13.96 13.34
CA GLN A 45 0.08 -13.47 14.42
C GLN A 45 -0.36 -12.01 14.24
N GLU A 46 0.40 -11.23 13.45
CA GLU A 46 0.14 -9.83 13.15
C GLU A 46 -0.36 -9.61 11.70
N ALA A 47 -0.67 -10.70 10.98
CA ALA A 47 -1.02 -10.62 9.57
C ALA A 47 -2.24 -9.73 9.29
N ASP A 48 -3.20 -9.67 10.21
CA ASP A 48 -4.35 -8.79 10.09
C ASP A 48 -3.98 -7.30 10.29
N PHE A 49 -3.06 -7.02 11.21
CA PHE A 49 -2.53 -5.67 11.40
C PHE A 49 -1.76 -5.19 10.15
N TRP A 50 -0.83 -6.01 9.63
CA TRP A 50 -0.09 -5.70 8.41
C TRP A 50 -1.02 -5.45 7.22
N ALA A 51 -2.06 -6.28 7.09
CA ALA A 51 -3.06 -6.14 6.04
C ALA A 51 -3.87 -4.86 6.16
N THR A 52 -4.26 -4.48 7.39
CA THR A 52 -4.99 -3.23 7.62
C THR A 52 -4.14 -2.01 7.31
N VAL A 53 -2.85 -2.02 7.67
CA VAL A 53 -1.91 -0.97 7.28
C VAL A 53 -1.85 -0.86 5.75
N GLY A 54 -1.71 -1.98 5.04
CA GLY A 54 -1.71 -2.01 3.58
C GLY A 54 -3.02 -1.54 2.96
N LEU A 55 -4.16 -1.86 3.56
CA LEU A 55 -5.48 -1.41 3.08
C LEU A 55 -5.67 0.10 3.20
N LEU A 56 -5.10 0.71 4.23
CA LEU A 56 -5.33 2.12 4.58
C LEU A 56 -4.19 3.06 4.20
N HIS A 57 -3.10 2.55 3.60
CA HIS A 57 -1.90 3.37 3.37
C HIS A 57 -2.16 4.63 2.55
N ASP A 58 -3.04 4.55 1.57
CA ASP A 58 -3.43 5.64 0.66
C ASP A 58 -4.79 6.27 0.98
N ILE A 59 -5.27 6.19 2.23
CA ILE A 59 -6.61 6.63 2.61
C ILE A 59 -6.91 8.08 2.22
N ASP A 60 -5.89 8.94 2.20
CA ASP A 60 -6.01 10.37 1.89
C ASP A 60 -5.68 10.73 0.43
N PHE A 61 -5.11 9.81 -0.34
CA PHE A 61 -4.50 10.13 -1.63
C PHE A 61 -5.51 10.64 -2.67
N GLU A 62 -6.70 10.06 -2.75
CA GLU A 62 -7.70 10.44 -3.77
C GLU A 62 -8.22 11.87 -3.57
N GLN A 63 -8.50 12.26 -2.33
CA GLN A 63 -9.11 13.57 -2.03
C GLN A 63 -8.09 14.64 -1.69
N TRP A 64 -6.92 14.27 -1.17
CA TRP A 64 -5.88 15.21 -0.72
C TRP A 64 -4.48 14.83 -1.24
N PRO A 65 -4.28 14.68 -2.56
CA PRO A 65 -2.99 14.24 -3.11
C PRO A 65 -1.82 15.16 -2.71
N GLU A 66 -2.06 16.47 -2.58
CA GLU A 66 -1.05 17.45 -2.16
C GLU A 66 -0.74 17.40 -0.64
N GLN A 67 -1.56 16.68 0.12
CA GLN A 67 -1.40 16.49 1.57
C GLN A 67 -1.28 14.98 1.91
N HIS A 68 -0.83 14.20 0.95
CA HIS A 68 -0.65 12.76 1.14
C HIS A 68 0.28 12.47 2.33
N CYS A 69 -0.07 11.47 3.15
CA CYS A 69 0.52 11.15 4.45
C CYS A 69 0.36 12.22 5.54
N GLN A 70 0.01 13.46 5.20
CA GLN A 70 -0.21 14.54 6.17
C GLN A 70 -1.66 14.58 6.65
N LYS A 71 -2.61 14.28 5.76
CA LYS A 71 -4.03 14.19 6.10
C LYS A 71 -4.40 12.84 6.72
N ALA A 72 -3.70 11.79 6.37
CA ALA A 72 -3.95 10.41 6.83
C ALA A 72 -4.11 10.29 8.37
N PRO A 73 -3.28 10.91 9.24
CA PRO A 73 -3.43 10.77 10.68
C PRO A 73 -4.80 11.20 11.22
N GLU A 74 -5.39 12.26 10.68
CA GLU A 74 -6.72 12.73 11.07
C GLU A 74 -7.79 11.70 10.69
N LEU A 75 -7.77 11.23 9.44
CA LEU A 75 -8.74 10.28 8.91
C LEU A 75 -8.67 8.93 9.63
N LEU A 76 -7.47 8.47 9.93
CA LEU A 76 -7.23 7.22 10.64
C LEU A 76 -7.68 7.29 12.10
N ARG A 77 -7.44 8.41 12.79
CA ARG A 77 -7.98 8.61 14.16
C ARG A 77 -9.51 8.63 14.16
N GLU A 78 -10.13 9.28 13.19
CA GLU A 78 -11.58 9.25 13.01
C GLU A 78 -12.13 7.83 12.83
N ALA A 79 -11.37 6.99 12.14
CA ALA A 79 -11.69 5.57 11.96
C ALA A 79 -11.43 4.69 13.20
N GLY A 80 -10.84 5.25 14.26
CA GLY A 80 -10.51 4.52 15.48
C GLY A 80 -9.17 3.78 15.45
N CYS A 81 -8.27 4.15 14.53
CA CYS A 81 -6.94 3.55 14.47
C CYS A 81 -6.01 4.12 15.55
N GLY A 82 -5.19 3.25 16.14
CA GLY A 82 -4.17 3.63 17.10
C GLY A 82 -2.91 4.22 16.46
N ASP A 83 -2.05 4.84 17.28
CA ASP A 83 -0.85 5.54 16.81
C ASP A 83 0.14 4.62 16.09
N ASP A 84 0.24 3.34 16.45
CA ASP A 84 1.09 2.35 15.78
C ASP A 84 0.68 2.16 14.31
N LEU A 85 -0.62 2.08 14.03
CA LEU A 85 -1.15 1.95 12.69
C LEU A 85 -0.94 3.25 11.90
N ILE A 86 -1.18 4.39 12.53
CA ILE A 86 -1.00 5.72 11.91
C ILE A 86 0.46 5.93 11.52
N HIS A 87 1.41 5.62 12.42
CA HIS A 87 2.84 5.68 12.12
C HIS A 87 3.20 4.80 10.93
N ALA A 88 2.74 3.55 10.97
CA ALA A 88 3.01 2.59 9.91
C ALA A 88 2.46 3.04 8.55
N VAL A 89 1.25 3.57 8.51
CA VAL A 89 0.66 4.15 7.28
C VAL A 89 1.51 5.31 6.79
N CYS A 90 1.80 6.31 7.64
CA CYS A 90 2.52 7.50 7.20
C CYS A 90 3.96 7.19 6.75
N SER A 91 4.60 6.17 7.31
CA SER A 91 6.00 5.83 7.01
C SER A 91 6.26 5.44 5.55
N HIS A 92 5.22 5.03 4.79
CA HIS A 92 5.41 4.72 3.36
C HIS A 92 5.73 5.95 2.51
N GLY A 93 5.41 7.15 2.99
CA GLY A 93 5.73 8.42 2.33
C GLY A 93 7.08 9.03 2.73
N TYR A 94 7.90 8.32 3.52
CA TYR A 94 9.16 8.84 4.03
C TYR A 94 10.10 9.35 2.93
N GLY A 95 10.58 10.58 3.10
CA GLY A 95 11.47 11.23 2.13
C GLY A 95 10.80 11.67 0.83
N ILE A 96 9.50 11.42 0.66
CA ILE A 96 8.70 11.82 -0.52
C ILE A 96 7.69 12.90 -0.12
N CYS A 97 6.81 12.62 0.82
CA CYS A 97 5.74 13.52 1.25
C CYS A 97 5.67 13.71 2.77
N CYS A 98 6.46 12.99 3.55
CA CYS A 98 6.56 13.15 5.00
C CYS A 98 7.94 12.73 5.53
N ASP A 99 8.19 13.03 6.83
CA ASP A 99 9.43 12.71 7.55
C ASP A 99 9.27 11.56 8.56
N VAL A 100 8.22 10.74 8.41
CA VAL A 100 7.98 9.58 9.28
C VAL A 100 8.81 8.41 8.80
N GLU A 101 9.94 8.14 9.46
CA GLU A 101 10.88 7.11 9.06
C GLU A 101 10.32 5.69 9.34
N PRO A 102 10.41 4.75 8.35
CA PRO A 102 10.04 3.36 8.56
C PRO A 102 11.04 2.66 9.49
N THR A 103 10.63 2.35 10.71
CA THR A 103 11.45 1.71 11.74
C THR A 103 11.23 0.20 11.83
N HIS A 104 9.97 -0.24 11.77
CA HIS A 104 9.61 -1.64 11.84
C HIS A 104 9.75 -2.33 10.48
N LEU A 105 10.03 -3.66 10.49
CA LEU A 105 10.14 -4.44 9.24
C LEU A 105 8.88 -4.33 8.37
N MET A 106 7.70 -4.34 8.97
CA MET A 106 6.43 -4.15 8.27
C MET A 106 6.40 -2.85 7.45
N GLU A 107 6.86 -1.75 8.05
CA GLU A 107 6.89 -0.43 7.41
C GLU A 107 7.86 -0.41 6.22
N LYS A 108 9.01 -1.07 6.38
CA LYS A 108 9.98 -1.24 5.29
C LYS A 108 9.44 -2.10 4.15
N VAL A 109 8.68 -3.14 4.49
CA VAL A 109 7.97 -3.97 3.50
C VAL A 109 6.90 -3.17 2.78
N LEU A 110 6.09 -2.39 3.50
CA LEU A 110 5.09 -1.52 2.87
C LEU A 110 5.74 -0.51 1.92
N PHE A 111 6.79 0.17 2.36
CA PHE A 111 7.52 1.15 1.57
C PHE A 111 8.00 0.59 0.21
N ALA A 112 8.52 -0.65 0.22
CA ALA A 112 8.96 -1.31 -1.00
C ALA A 112 7.80 -1.92 -1.81
N ALA A 113 6.83 -2.53 -1.14
CA ALA A 113 5.74 -3.27 -1.76
C ALA A 113 4.73 -2.35 -2.46
N ASP A 114 4.50 -1.15 -1.95
CA ASP A 114 3.65 -0.15 -2.58
C ASP A 114 4.14 0.18 -3.99
N GLU A 115 5.37 0.62 -4.13
CA GLU A 115 6.00 0.92 -5.41
C GLU A 115 6.02 -0.28 -6.36
N LEU A 116 6.34 -1.47 -5.84
CA LEU A 116 6.34 -2.70 -6.64
C LEU A 116 4.94 -3.05 -7.13
N THR A 117 3.92 -2.96 -6.28
CA THR A 117 2.54 -3.26 -6.69
C THR A 117 2.01 -2.27 -7.73
N GLY A 118 2.41 -1.01 -7.65
CA GLY A 118 2.14 0.00 -8.68
C GLY A 118 2.70 -0.41 -10.05
N LEU A 119 3.96 -0.83 -10.10
CA LEU A 119 4.61 -1.31 -11.32
C LEU A 119 3.93 -2.59 -11.87
N VAL A 120 3.62 -3.55 -11.00
CA VAL A 120 2.91 -4.78 -11.36
C VAL A 120 1.52 -4.48 -11.94
N GLY A 121 0.76 -3.61 -11.28
CA GLY A 121 -0.57 -3.18 -11.73
C GLY A 121 -0.55 -2.48 -13.09
N ALA A 122 0.42 -1.59 -13.31
CA ALA A 122 0.62 -0.93 -14.59
C ALA A 122 0.96 -1.95 -15.70
N ALA A 123 1.86 -2.92 -15.40
CA ALA A 123 2.22 -3.96 -16.36
C ALA A 123 1.04 -4.87 -16.71
N ALA A 124 0.22 -5.25 -15.73
CA ALA A 124 -0.97 -6.06 -15.95
C ALA A 124 -1.98 -5.38 -16.88
N ARG A 125 -2.21 -4.07 -16.71
CA ARG A 125 -3.14 -3.29 -17.54
C ARG A 125 -2.75 -3.21 -19.01
N MET A 126 -1.46 -3.31 -19.33
CA MET A 126 -0.95 -3.31 -20.70
C MET A 126 -1.16 -4.67 -21.41
N ARG A 127 -1.54 -5.71 -20.69
CA ARG A 127 -1.78 -7.04 -21.23
C ARG A 127 -3.19 -7.14 -21.83
N PRO A 128 -3.41 -7.99 -22.84
CA PRO A 128 -4.76 -8.25 -23.35
C PRO A 128 -5.72 -8.78 -22.28
N SER A 129 -5.22 -9.63 -21.37
CA SER A 129 -5.98 -10.21 -20.25
C SER A 129 -6.28 -9.19 -19.14
N LYS A 130 -5.51 -8.11 -19.06
CA LYS A 130 -5.52 -7.13 -17.95
C LYS A 130 -5.37 -7.81 -16.57
N SER A 131 -4.68 -8.93 -16.53
CA SER A 131 -4.51 -9.78 -15.35
C SER A 131 -3.03 -10.05 -15.06
N VAL A 132 -2.72 -10.25 -13.78
CA VAL A 132 -1.40 -10.73 -13.32
C VAL A 132 -1.28 -12.26 -13.46
N MET A 133 -2.37 -12.98 -13.61
CA MET A 133 -2.42 -14.44 -13.55
C MET A 133 -1.65 -15.12 -14.69
N ASP A 134 -1.52 -14.45 -15.83
CA ASP A 134 -0.80 -14.93 -17.02
C ASP A 134 0.52 -14.17 -17.25
N MET A 135 0.96 -13.37 -16.26
CA MET A 135 2.14 -12.53 -16.37
C MET A 135 3.39 -13.25 -15.87
N GLU A 136 4.36 -13.40 -16.77
CA GLU A 136 5.66 -13.95 -16.44
C GLU A 136 6.56 -12.93 -15.75
N VAL A 137 7.33 -13.37 -14.74
CA VAL A 137 8.31 -12.52 -14.03
C VAL A 137 9.33 -11.90 -15.01
N SER A 138 9.72 -12.62 -16.04
CA SER A 138 10.62 -12.14 -17.10
C SER A 138 10.04 -10.93 -17.83
N SER A 139 8.74 -10.93 -18.07
CA SER A 139 8.01 -9.79 -18.67
C SER A 139 8.00 -8.58 -17.75
N LEU A 140 7.74 -8.78 -16.46
CA LEU A 140 7.78 -7.72 -15.46
C LEU A 140 9.20 -7.12 -15.34
N LYS A 141 10.25 -7.95 -15.33
CA LYS A 141 11.65 -7.50 -15.30
C LYS A 141 12.01 -6.60 -16.49
N LYS A 142 11.46 -6.86 -17.69
CA LYS A 142 11.63 -5.98 -18.85
C LYS A 142 10.98 -4.63 -18.61
N LYS A 143 9.76 -4.60 -18.04
CA LYS A 143 9.06 -3.36 -17.67
C LYS A 143 9.78 -2.58 -16.57
N TYR A 144 10.35 -3.28 -15.60
CA TYR A 144 11.17 -2.65 -14.55
C TYR A 144 12.38 -1.91 -15.12
N LYS A 145 13.06 -2.49 -16.11
CA LYS A 145 14.23 -1.88 -16.79
C LYS A 145 13.86 -0.69 -17.67
N ASP A 146 12.65 -0.62 -18.16
CA ASP A 146 12.14 0.53 -18.93
C ASP A 146 11.75 1.66 -17.99
N LYS A 147 12.67 2.62 -17.79
CA LYS A 147 12.46 3.77 -16.88
C LYS A 147 11.33 4.71 -17.29
N LYS A 148 10.87 4.65 -18.54
CA LYS A 148 9.74 5.45 -19.03
C LYS A 148 8.40 4.80 -18.70
N PHE A 149 8.40 3.48 -18.56
CA PHE A 149 7.21 2.72 -18.20
C PHE A 149 6.91 2.92 -16.70
N ALA A 150 5.66 3.28 -16.36
CA ALA A 150 5.24 3.55 -14.98
C ALA A 150 6.26 4.43 -14.23
N ALA A 151 6.59 5.59 -14.81
CA ALA A 151 7.66 6.47 -14.32
C ALA A 151 7.42 7.02 -12.91
N GLY A 152 6.16 7.00 -12.43
CA GLY A 152 5.81 7.34 -11.05
C GLY A 152 6.24 6.30 -10.01
N CYS A 153 6.56 5.06 -10.43
CA CYS A 153 7.07 4.03 -9.52
C CYS A 153 8.59 4.13 -9.39
N SER A 154 9.08 4.36 -8.18
CA SER A 154 10.51 4.51 -7.90
C SER A 154 11.25 3.18 -8.07
N ARG A 155 12.20 3.14 -9.03
CA ARG A 155 13.06 1.96 -9.25
C ARG A 155 14.10 1.76 -8.15
N GLU A 156 14.39 2.82 -7.41
CA GLU A 156 15.35 2.78 -6.30
C GLU A 156 14.73 2.17 -5.05
N VAL A 157 13.42 2.37 -4.87
CA VAL A 157 12.67 1.80 -3.74
C VAL A 157 12.36 0.33 -4.00
N ILE A 158 11.99 -0.07 -5.22
CA ILE A 158 11.74 -1.46 -5.61
C ILE A 158 13.02 -2.29 -5.56
#